data_3f2bccf6f4c1f500ed0cbebd979f2eda
#
_entry.id   3f2bccf6f4c1f500ed0cbebd979f2eda
#
_cell.length_a   1.000
_cell.length_b   1.000
_cell.length_c   1.000
_cell.angle_alpha   90.00
_cell.angle_beta   90.00
_cell.angle_gamma   90.00
#
_symmetry.space_group_name_H-M   'P 1'
#
loop_
_entity.id
_entity.type
_entity.pdbx_description
1 polymer ?
#
loop_
_entity_poly.entity_id
_entity_poly.type
_entity_poly.pdbx_seq_one_letter_code
_entity_poly.pdbx_strand_id
1 'polypeptide(L)'
;MKYVLICEDKKDSLEVRLSNRDKHLAYIGELGDRISMAGPMLSDDGERMVGSVLIIEADSAADIQAIANSDPYALAGLFEKVTIRPFRQVIPGA
;
A
#
# COMPACT_ATOMS: atom_id res chain seq x y z
N MET A 1 -10.48 7.77 -10.48
CA MET A 1 -10.75 8.07 -9.05
C MET A 1 -9.60 7.57 -8.21
N LYS A 2 -9.22 8.35 -7.22
CA LYS A 2 -8.20 7.90 -6.27
C LYS A 2 -8.81 7.05 -5.16
N TYR A 3 -7.98 6.16 -4.65
CA TYR A 3 -8.34 5.29 -3.51
C TYR A 3 -7.19 5.34 -2.51
N VAL A 4 -7.55 5.35 -1.22
CA VAL A 4 -6.57 5.17 -0.16
C VAL A 4 -6.57 3.71 0.25
N LEU A 5 -5.37 3.14 0.36
CA LEU A 5 -5.15 1.78 0.84
C LEU A 5 -4.41 1.88 2.17
N ILE A 6 -4.97 1.28 3.20
CA ILE A 6 -4.34 1.17 4.51
C ILE A 6 -4.12 -0.30 4.76
N CYS A 7 -2.86 -0.71 4.73
CA CYS A 7 -2.46 -2.11 4.83
C CYS A 7 -1.76 -2.33 6.16
N GLU A 8 -2.37 -3.13 7.02
CA GLU A 8 -1.83 -3.42 8.36
C GLU A 8 -1.13 -4.77 8.32
N ASP A 9 0.14 -4.79 8.70
CA ASP A 9 0.93 -6.02 8.70
C ASP A 9 0.47 -6.98 9.80
N LYS A 10 0.64 -8.26 9.54
CA LYS A 10 0.52 -9.27 10.58
C LYS A 10 1.59 -9.03 11.64
N LYS A 11 1.28 -9.41 12.86
CA LYS A 11 2.22 -9.28 13.98
C LYS A 11 3.50 -10.07 13.69
N ASP A 12 4.63 -9.50 14.09
CA ASP A 12 5.95 -10.13 13.97
C ASP A 12 6.32 -10.54 12.54
N SER A 13 5.96 -9.70 11.56
CA SER A 13 6.16 -9.99 10.14
C SER A 13 7.19 -9.09 9.46
N LEU A 14 8.07 -8.44 10.22
CA LEU A 14 9.09 -7.55 9.64
C LEU A 14 9.96 -8.29 8.63
N GLU A 15 10.33 -9.54 8.90
CA GLU A 15 11.14 -10.35 8.00
C GLU A 15 10.45 -10.56 6.65
N VAL A 16 9.15 -10.81 6.66
CA VAL A 16 8.37 -10.96 5.43
C VAL A 16 8.38 -9.66 4.64
N ARG A 17 8.21 -8.53 5.33
CA ARG A 17 8.26 -7.21 4.70
C ARG A 17 9.62 -6.96 4.05
N LEU A 18 10.70 -7.17 4.78
CA LEU A 18 12.04 -6.93 4.27
C LEU A 18 12.42 -7.85 3.11
N SER A 19 12.00 -9.12 3.18
CA SER A 19 12.27 -10.11 2.12
C SER A 19 11.56 -9.81 0.81
N ASN A 20 10.45 -9.07 0.85
CA ASN A 20 9.64 -8.77 -0.34
C ASN A 20 9.70 -7.29 -0.73
N ARG A 21 10.52 -6.49 -0.05
CA ARG A 21 10.56 -5.04 -0.26
C ARG A 21 10.96 -4.66 -1.68
N ASP A 22 11.99 -5.28 -2.22
CA ASP A 22 12.46 -4.95 -3.57
C ASP A 22 11.39 -5.26 -4.63
N LYS A 23 10.69 -6.37 -4.47
CA LYS A 23 9.59 -6.74 -5.38
C LYS A 23 8.44 -5.75 -5.26
N HIS A 24 8.09 -5.35 -4.03
CA HIS A 24 7.04 -4.37 -3.79
C HIS A 24 7.39 -3.03 -4.44
N LEU A 25 8.61 -2.53 -4.24
CA LEU A 25 9.05 -1.26 -4.81
C LEU A 25 9.05 -1.29 -6.33
N ALA A 26 9.44 -2.42 -6.94
CA ALA A 26 9.39 -2.59 -8.38
C ALA A 26 7.95 -2.53 -8.89
N TYR A 27 7.03 -3.19 -8.19
CA TYR A 27 5.60 -3.20 -8.53
C TYR A 27 5.02 -1.79 -8.45
N ILE A 28 5.29 -1.06 -7.35
CA ILE A 28 4.84 0.33 -7.18
C ILE A 28 5.42 1.21 -8.28
N GLY A 29 6.68 1.00 -8.64
CA GLY A 29 7.32 1.74 -9.74
C GLY A 29 6.62 1.56 -11.08
N GLU A 30 6.10 0.36 -11.35
CA GLU A 30 5.34 0.07 -12.57
C GLU A 30 4.02 0.82 -12.63
N LEU A 31 3.42 1.12 -11.49
CA LEU A 31 2.18 1.89 -11.43
C LEU A 31 2.42 3.37 -11.76
N GLY A 32 3.64 3.84 -11.58
CA GLY A 32 4.07 5.17 -12.04
C GLY A 32 3.21 6.30 -11.52
N ASP A 33 2.71 7.11 -12.45
CA ASP A 33 1.91 8.31 -12.13
C ASP A 33 0.57 8.01 -11.46
N ARG A 34 0.14 6.76 -11.43
CA ARG A 34 -1.06 6.36 -10.71
C ARG A 34 -0.88 6.46 -9.19
N ILE A 35 0.36 6.45 -8.71
CA ILE A 35 0.66 6.58 -7.28
C ILE A 35 0.82 8.06 -6.93
N SER A 36 -0.06 8.57 -6.06
CA SER A 36 0.07 9.93 -5.53
C SER A 36 1.06 9.96 -4.37
N MET A 37 1.03 8.95 -3.53
CA MET A 37 1.99 8.77 -2.44
C MET A 37 1.93 7.33 -1.96
N ALA A 38 3.04 6.87 -1.40
CA ALA A 38 3.13 5.55 -0.80
C ALA A 38 4.26 5.54 0.23
N GLY A 39 4.07 4.80 1.30
CA GLY A 39 5.10 4.64 2.30
C GLY A 39 4.65 3.75 3.45
N PRO A 40 5.59 3.31 4.28
CA PRO A 40 5.25 2.46 5.43
C PRO A 40 4.61 3.27 6.56
N MET A 41 3.68 2.63 7.27
CA MET A 41 3.23 3.10 8.57
C MET A 41 4.20 2.59 9.62
N LEU A 42 4.45 3.41 10.62
CA LEU A 42 5.41 3.08 11.66
C LEU A 42 4.70 2.82 12.99
N SER A 43 5.36 2.07 13.87
CA SER A 43 4.93 1.91 15.24
C SER A 43 4.94 3.27 15.95
N ASP A 44 4.28 3.36 17.11
CA ASP A 44 4.13 4.62 17.84
C ASP A 44 5.46 5.28 18.17
N ASP A 45 6.49 4.49 18.41
CA ASP A 45 7.85 4.99 18.68
C ASP A 45 8.62 5.37 17.40
N GLY A 46 8.04 5.12 16.22
CA GLY A 46 8.66 5.43 14.94
C GLY A 46 9.78 4.47 14.53
N GLU A 47 10.01 3.39 15.27
CA GLU A 47 11.17 2.53 15.08
C GLU A 47 10.93 1.34 14.15
N ARG A 48 9.66 0.93 13.97
CA ARG A 48 9.37 -0.28 13.18
C ARG A 48 8.29 -0.01 12.15
N MET A 49 8.42 -0.64 10.98
CA MET A 49 7.40 -0.63 9.95
C MET A 49 6.31 -1.65 10.31
N VAL A 50 5.07 -1.21 10.38
CA VAL A 50 3.94 -2.05 10.79
C VAL A 50 2.80 -2.07 9.77
N GLY A 51 3.00 -1.44 8.62
CA GLY A 51 1.99 -1.38 7.58
C GLY A 51 2.42 -0.50 6.44
N SER A 52 1.47 -0.19 5.56
CA SER A 52 1.69 0.69 4.41
C SER A 52 0.45 1.55 4.17
N VAL A 53 0.66 2.77 3.69
CA VAL A 53 -0.39 3.64 3.17
C VAL A 53 -0.05 3.96 1.72
N LEU A 54 -1.04 3.81 0.84
CA LEU A 54 -0.89 4.15 -0.57
C LEU A 54 -2.12 4.92 -1.02
N ILE A 55 -1.90 5.90 -1.89
CA ILE A 55 -2.99 6.58 -2.59
C ILE A 55 -2.77 6.35 -4.07
N ILE A 56 -3.73 5.68 -4.71
CA ILE A 56 -3.59 5.14 -6.07
C ILE A 56 -4.79 5.54 -6.90
N GLU A 57 -4.52 6.02 -8.14
CA GLU A 57 -5.54 6.25 -9.14
C GLU A 57 -5.95 4.92 -9.77
N ALA A 58 -7.24 4.63 -9.82
CA ALA A 58 -7.76 3.42 -10.44
C ALA A 58 -9.08 3.72 -11.16
N ASP A 59 -9.42 2.88 -12.13
CA ASP A 59 -10.60 3.08 -12.98
C ASP A 59 -11.89 2.70 -12.27
N SER A 60 -11.82 1.79 -11.31
CA SER A 60 -12.99 1.26 -10.62
C SER A 60 -12.61 0.59 -9.31
N ALA A 61 -13.60 0.26 -8.51
CA ALA A 61 -13.40 -0.53 -7.29
C ALA A 61 -12.78 -1.91 -7.61
N ALA A 62 -13.17 -2.52 -8.72
CA ALA A 62 -12.60 -3.80 -9.14
C ALA A 62 -11.12 -3.63 -9.54
N ASP A 63 -10.78 -2.55 -10.21
CA ASP A 63 -9.41 -2.27 -10.62
C ASP A 63 -8.50 -2.08 -9.41
N ILE A 64 -8.91 -1.26 -8.43
CA ILE A 64 -8.09 -1.05 -7.23
C ILE A 64 -7.94 -2.33 -6.41
N GLN A 65 -8.98 -3.16 -6.36
CA GLN A 65 -8.89 -4.44 -5.66
C GLN A 65 -7.87 -5.36 -6.34
N ALA A 66 -7.86 -5.39 -7.66
CA ALA A 66 -6.89 -6.19 -8.42
C ALA A 66 -5.46 -5.68 -8.19
N ILE A 67 -5.27 -4.37 -8.16
CA ILE A 67 -3.97 -3.76 -7.87
C ILE A 67 -3.49 -4.16 -6.49
N ALA A 68 -4.36 -4.05 -5.49
CA ALA A 68 -4.03 -4.42 -4.10
C ALA A 68 -3.67 -5.90 -3.99
N ASN A 69 -4.42 -6.77 -4.65
CA ASN A 69 -4.20 -8.22 -4.60
C ASN A 69 -2.90 -8.64 -5.27
N SER A 70 -2.40 -7.84 -6.21
CA SER A 70 -1.19 -8.17 -6.98
C SER A 70 0.10 -7.62 -6.37
N ASP A 71 0.00 -6.82 -5.31
CA ASP A 71 1.16 -6.31 -4.59
C ASP A 71 1.95 -7.49 -4.02
N PRO A 72 3.27 -7.57 -4.28
CA PRO A 72 4.11 -8.63 -3.72
C PRO A 72 3.99 -8.79 -2.19
N TYR A 73 3.74 -7.72 -1.45
CA TYR A 73 3.47 -7.83 -0.02
C TYR A 73 2.19 -8.62 0.25
N ALA A 74 1.13 -8.35 -0.51
CA ALA A 74 -0.13 -9.10 -0.38
C ALA A 74 0.07 -10.57 -0.74
N LEU A 75 0.77 -10.82 -1.84
CA LEU A 75 1.05 -12.19 -2.30
C LEU A 75 1.90 -12.98 -1.30
N ALA A 76 2.77 -12.31 -0.56
CA ALA A 76 3.59 -12.92 0.47
C ALA A 76 2.84 -13.17 1.78
N GLY A 77 1.59 -12.74 1.87
CA GLY A 77 0.78 -12.90 3.08
C GLY A 77 1.17 -11.97 4.22
N LEU A 78 1.76 -10.82 3.89
CA LEU A 78 2.23 -9.86 4.90
C LEU A 78 1.07 -9.19 5.65
N PHE A 79 -0.05 -8.90 4.96
CA PHE A 79 -1.09 -8.06 5.54
C PHE A 79 -2.12 -8.86 6.35
N GLU A 80 -2.39 -8.38 7.55
CA GLU A 80 -3.49 -8.84 8.38
C GLU A 80 -4.82 -8.26 7.89
N LYS A 81 -4.80 -6.98 7.50
CA LYS A 81 -6.00 -6.25 7.09
C LYS A 81 -5.61 -5.22 6.03
N VAL A 82 -6.44 -5.15 4.99
CA VAL A 82 -6.33 -4.11 3.96
C VAL A 82 -7.65 -3.36 3.90
N THR A 83 -7.60 -2.06 4.10
CA THR A 83 -8.75 -1.17 3.99
C THR A 83 -8.59 -0.35 2.72
N ILE A 84 -9.61 -0.37 1.85
CA ILE A 84 -9.61 0.37 0.59
C ILE A 84 -10.83 1.28 0.59
N ARG A 85 -10.60 2.59 0.40
CA ARG A 85 -11.69 3.58 0.36
C ARG A 85 -11.47 4.55 -0.79
N PRO A 86 -12.55 4.98 -1.46
CA PRO A 86 -12.46 6.12 -2.37
C PRO A 86 -11.93 7.33 -1.62
N PHE A 87 -11.07 8.11 -2.28
CA PHE A 87 -10.39 9.23 -1.65
C PHE A 87 -10.34 10.41 -2.60
N ARG A 88 -10.61 11.60 -2.08
CA ARG A 88 -10.44 12.85 -2.82
C ARG A 88 -9.30 13.63 -2.21
N GLN A 89 -8.27 13.87 -3.00
CA GLN A 89 -7.15 14.69 -2.55
C GLN A 89 -7.52 16.17 -2.69
N VAL A 90 -7.48 16.88 -1.59
CA VAL A 90 -7.79 18.32 -1.54
C VAL A 90 -6.51 19.13 -1.35
N ILE A 91 -5.57 18.60 -0.62
CA ILE A 91 -4.29 19.25 -0.34
C ILE A 91 -3.17 18.23 -0.59
N PRO A 92 -2.16 18.57 -1.43
CA PRO A 92 -2.15 19.75 -2.31
C PRO A 92 -3.29 19.69 -3.29
N GLY A 93 -3.81 20.86 -3.64
CA GLY A 93 -4.94 20.99 -4.54
C GLY A 93 -4.60 20.48 -5.93
N ALA A 94 -5.60 19.88 -6.57
CA ALA A 94 -5.46 19.40 -7.93
C ALA A 94 -5.65 20.56 -8.90
#